data_3afc6c08fbbc8e9b017e0d5f2940db6e
#
_entry.id   3afc6c08fbbc8e9b017e0d5f2940db6e
#
_cell.length_a   1.000
_cell.length_b   1.000
_cell.length_c   1.000
_cell.angle_alpha   90.00
_cell.angle_beta   90.00
_cell.angle_gamma   90.00
#
_symmetry.space_group_name_H-M   'P 1'
#
loop_
_entity.id
_entity.type
_entity.pdbx_description
1 polymer ?
#
loop_
_entity_poly.entity_id
_entity_poly.type
_entity_poly.pdbx_seq_one_letter_code
_entity_poly.pdbx_strand_id
1 'polypeptide(L)'
;MGGKLVLNLLDFSSEKIRTLHFTWVAFFLTFFVWFNHAPLGAVIAEAFALTPLQWKALLILNVALTIPARIVIGMLVDKFGPRAMYALLLMASGVLCAFFALAQTFEQLALARFLMGFVGAGFVIGIRLVGEWFPAKEVGLAEGIYGGWGDFGSAAAAMLLPTLVLLLGGTDAWRHALLASGAVTFVYGIIFYFAVRNTPKGSTYFKPKKSGGMEVTSRRDLWLLLAMNVPMILALGVLAWRLSPEGVGLVSRGTMYAFWLGLTVLYGWQAWRIFQVNRDMLHDGVPEEQRYKFKQVAILNANYAVTFGAELAVVSMLPLFFAQSFGMDPVKAGLFAAGFACMNLISRPGGGLLSDRAGRRRSLLGLMTGIAAGYFLLSQVSVGWPVVLVLPVVMACAVFGQAGSGAVFAIVPLVKRRLTGQVAGLTGAYGNVGAVCFLTVFSFVDASTFFLVISACSVAVLGITWFFEEPKGQTAEVMEDGTVQLIEVT
;
A
#
# COMPACT_ATOMS: atom_id res chain seq x y z
N MET A 1 6.14 33.02 -14.90
CA MET A 1 7.21 33.09 -13.87
C MET A 1 7.38 31.69 -13.28
N GLY A 2 8.42 30.96 -13.74
CA GLY A 2 8.69 29.58 -13.32
C GLY A 2 9.45 29.53 -12.01
N GLY A 3 8.75 29.59 -10.87
CA GLY A 3 9.33 29.32 -9.58
C GLY A 3 9.83 27.86 -9.52
N LYS A 4 11.05 27.64 -9.08
CA LYS A 4 11.64 26.32 -8.85
C LYS A 4 10.80 25.52 -7.85
N LEU A 5 9.86 24.71 -8.36
CA LEU A 5 9.09 23.72 -7.59
C LEU A 5 9.97 22.48 -7.33
N VAL A 6 11.09 22.68 -6.64
CA VAL A 6 11.91 21.57 -6.14
C VAL A 6 11.95 21.73 -4.64
N LEU A 7 11.34 20.77 -3.92
CA LEU A 7 11.48 20.69 -2.47
C LEU A 7 12.96 20.62 -2.13
N ASN A 8 13.46 21.57 -1.33
CA ASN A 8 14.79 21.46 -0.79
C ASN A 8 14.80 20.48 0.36
N LEU A 9 15.06 19.20 0.04
CA LEU A 9 15.06 18.12 1.02
C LEU A 9 16.16 18.23 2.08
N LEU A 10 17.16 19.09 1.86
CA LEU A 10 18.25 19.33 2.82
C LEU A 10 17.96 20.52 3.74
N ASP A 11 16.83 21.19 3.57
CA ASP A 11 16.44 22.30 4.45
C ASP A 11 15.81 21.78 5.76
N PHE A 12 16.64 21.31 6.67
CA PHE A 12 16.23 20.85 8.00
C PHE A 12 15.75 21.98 8.93
N SER A 13 15.85 23.25 8.54
CA SER A 13 15.24 24.36 9.28
C SER A 13 13.70 24.35 9.11
N SER A 14 13.20 23.87 7.96
CA SER A 14 11.79 23.77 7.64
C SER A 14 11.10 22.63 8.42
N GLU A 15 10.06 22.96 9.21
CA GLU A 15 9.27 21.96 9.95
C GLU A 15 8.63 20.93 9.00
N LYS A 16 8.16 21.36 7.79
CA LYS A 16 7.55 20.46 6.81
C LYS A 16 8.55 19.42 6.28
N ILE A 17 9.79 19.83 6.01
CA ILE A 17 10.82 18.93 5.52
C ILE A 17 11.26 17.94 6.61
N ARG A 18 11.44 18.41 7.86
CA ARG A 18 11.70 17.50 8.99
C ARG A 18 10.59 16.50 9.18
N THR A 19 9.33 16.94 9.12
CA THR A 19 8.17 16.03 9.23
C THR A 19 8.16 15.00 8.10
N LEU A 20 8.47 15.39 6.85
CA LEU A 20 8.59 14.45 5.74
C LEU A 20 9.67 13.39 6.02
N HIS A 21 10.84 13.80 6.51
CA HIS A 21 11.92 12.87 6.85
C HIS A 21 11.53 11.91 7.97
N PHE A 22 10.94 12.39 9.05
CA PHE A 22 10.43 11.50 10.09
C PHE A 22 9.38 10.54 9.55
N THR A 23 8.54 10.98 8.62
CA THR A 23 7.42 10.19 8.10
C THR A 23 7.87 9.08 7.15
N TRP A 24 8.79 9.38 6.19
CA TRP A 24 9.28 8.32 5.32
C TRP A 24 10.17 7.30 6.06
N VAL A 25 10.95 7.74 7.07
CA VAL A 25 11.71 6.81 7.91
C VAL A 25 10.78 5.89 8.72
N ALA A 26 9.65 6.42 9.22
CA ALA A 26 8.62 5.61 9.88
C ALA A 26 8.08 4.54 8.92
N PHE A 27 7.81 4.90 7.66
CA PHE A 27 7.33 3.96 6.67
C PHE A 27 8.40 2.94 6.27
N PHE A 28 9.64 3.38 6.09
CA PHE A 28 10.79 2.51 5.86
C PHE A 28 10.92 1.44 6.95
N LEU A 29 10.84 1.82 8.23
CA LEU A 29 10.93 0.88 9.35
C LEU A 29 9.74 -0.08 9.38
N THR A 30 8.53 0.39 9.08
CA THR A 30 7.37 -0.52 8.99
C THR A 30 7.54 -1.53 7.87
N PHE A 31 8.01 -1.12 6.68
CA PHE A 31 8.28 -2.05 5.58
C PHE A 31 9.46 -2.99 5.87
N PHE A 32 10.49 -2.48 6.51
CA PHE A 32 11.62 -3.30 6.94
C PHE A 32 11.17 -4.46 7.84
N VAL A 33 10.39 -4.18 8.90
CA VAL A 33 9.93 -5.24 9.82
C VAL A 33 8.79 -6.08 9.23
N TRP A 34 7.99 -5.52 8.33
CA TRP A 34 6.91 -6.28 7.69
C TRP A 34 7.46 -7.36 6.74
N PHE A 35 8.54 -7.08 6.04
CA PHE A 35 9.17 -8.01 5.08
C PHE A 35 10.41 -8.72 5.61
N ASN A 36 10.78 -8.55 6.87
CA ASN A 36 12.01 -9.09 7.46
C ASN A 36 12.12 -10.62 7.43
N HIS A 37 11.02 -11.34 7.33
CA HIS A 37 10.99 -12.82 7.26
C HIS A 37 11.47 -13.34 5.91
N ALA A 38 11.22 -12.62 4.82
CA ALA A 38 11.48 -13.10 3.46
C ALA A 38 12.98 -13.42 3.21
N PRO A 39 13.92 -12.52 3.53
CA PRO A 39 15.35 -12.80 3.37
C PRO A 39 15.89 -13.85 4.34
N LEU A 40 15.20 -14.13 5.43
CA LEU A 40 15.57 -15.12 6.44
C LEU A 40 14.79 -16.43 6.29
N GLY A 41 14.06 -16.59 5.17
CA GLY A 41 13.14 -17.69 4.95
C GLY A 41 13.78 -19.07 5.03
N ALA A 42 14.97 -19.26 4.47
CA ALA A 42 15.69 -20.52 4.52
C ALA A 42 16.05 -20.90 5.95
N VAL A 43 16.62 -19.95 6.70
CA VAL A 43 17.06 -20.19 8.10
C VAL A 43 15.86 -20.46 9.02
N ILE A 44 14.75 -19.72 8.83
CA ILE A 44 13.52 -19.93 9.61
C ILE A 44 12.89 -21.29 9.26
N ALA A 45 12.84 -21.64 7.97
CA ALA A 45 12.30 -22.92 7.52
C ALA A 45 13.10 -24.10 8.07
N GLU A 46 14.42 -23.99 8.12
CA GLU A 46 15.31 -24.99 8.72
C GLU A 46 15.09 -25.10 10.23
N ALA A 47 15.07 -23.97 10.94
CA ALA A 47 14.92 -23.92 12.42
C ALA A 47 13.62 -24.56 12.91
N PHE A 48 12.54 -24.53 12.11
CA PHE A 48 11.24 -25.10 12.44
C PHE A 48 10.89 -26.36 11.62
N ALA A 49 11.81 -26.87 10.82
CA ALA A 49 11.57 -27.97 9.88
C ALA A 49 10.28 -27.76 9.02
N LEU A 50 10.07 -26.52 8.52
CA LEU A 50 8.86 -26.15 7.81
C LEU A 50 8.79 -26.84 6.45
N THR A 51 7.63 -27.38 6.14
CA THR A 51 7.31 -27.82 4.78
C THR A 51 7.18 -26.62 3.84
N PRO A 52 7.38 -26.80 2.51
CA PRO A 52 7.14 -25.73 1.54
C PRO A 52 5.72 -25.14 1.60
N LEU A 53 4.71 -25.94 1.98
CA LEU A 53 3.34 -25.49 2.15
C LEU A 53 3.18 -24.58 3.37
N GLN A 54 3.80 -24.94 4.49
CA GLN A 54 3.78 -24.09 5.70
C GLN A 54 4.48 -22.75 5.44
N TRP A 55 5.60 -22.75 4.73
CA TRP A 55 6.26 -21.51 4.33
C TRP A 55 5.35 -20.62 3.47
N LYS A 56 4.69 -21.20 2.46
CA LYS A 56 3.70 -20.49 1.63
C LYS A 56 2.55 -19.91 2.47
N ALA A 57 2.10 -20.65 3.50
CA ALA A 57 1.07 -20.16 4.43
C ALA A 57 1.52 -18.89 5.16
N LEU A 58 2.77 -18.83 5.66
CA LEU A 58 3.30 -17.63 6.31
C LEU A 58 3.31 -16.41 5.38
N LEU A 59 3.65 -16.61 4.10
CA LEU A 59 3.63 -15.52 3.09
C LEU A 59 2.21 -15.00 2.85
N ILE A 60 1.22 -15.89 2.77
CA ILE A 60 -0.20 -15.51 2.60
C ILE A 60 -0.70 -14.76 3.83
N LEU A 61 -0.42 -15.28 5.03
CA LEU A 61 -0.85 -14.67 6.29
C LEU A 61 -0.29 -13.26 6.48
N ASN A 62 0.95 -13.02 6.05
CA ASN A 62 1.59 -11.71 6.15
C ASN A 62 0.82 -10.58 5.43
N VAL A 63 0.06 -10.89 4.39
CA VAL A 63 -0.70 -9.89 3.62
C VAL A 63 -2.21 -9.94 3.89
N ALA A 64 -2.71 -11.03 4.46
CA ALA A 64 -4.16 -11.25 4.61
C ALA A 64 -4.83 -10.15 5.45
N LEU A 65 -4.24 -9.80 6.59
CA LEU A 65 -4.80 -8.78 7.48
C LEU A 65 -4.60 -7.35 6.98
N THR A 66 -3.70 -7.12 6.02
CA THR A 66 -3.38 -5.77 5.53
C THR A 66 -4.58 -5.11 4.83
N ILE A 67 -5.42 -5.89 4.14
CA ILE A 67 -6.61 -5.36 3.46
C ILE A 67 -7.56 -4.70 4.48
N PRO A 68 -8.10 -5.39 5.50
CA PRO A 68 -8.97 -4.76 6.48
C PRO A 68 -8.22 -3.77 7.38
N ALA A 69 -6.94 -4.00 7.68
CA ALA A 69 -6.14 -3.09 8.51
C ALA A 69 -6.02 -1.70 7.90
N ARG A 70 -5.80 -1.57 6.59
CA ARG A 70 -5.71 -0.26 5.90
C ARG A 70 -7.00 0.54 6.04
N ILE A 71 -8.15 -0.11 5.97
CA ILE A 71 -9.45 0.56 6.14
C ILE A 71 -9.65 1.02 7.58
N VAL A 72 -9.39 0.14 8.55
CA VAL A 72 -9.54 0.44 9.98
C VAL A 72 -8.58 1.56 10.39
N ILE A 73 -7.30 1.45 10.02
CA ILE A 73 -6.29 2.48 10.31
C ILE A 73 -6.63 3.80 9.61
N GLY A 74 -7.18 3.78 8.39
CA GLY A 74 -7.64 4.97 7.69
C GLY A 74 -8.73 5.72 8.46
N MET A 75 -9.70 5.00 9.04
CA MET A 75 -10.72 5.61 9.91
C MET A 75 -10.13 6.11 11.23
N LEU A 76 -9.22 5.36 11.83
CA LEU A 76 -8.60 5.72 13.10
C LEU A 76 -7.67 6.93 12.97
N VAL A 77 -6.88 7.00 11.89
CA VAL A 77 -5.99 8.15 11.67
C VAL A 77 -6.76 9.44 11.43
N ASP A 78 -7.87 9.39 10.71
CA ASP A 78 -8.72 10.58 10.52
C ASP A 78 -9.32 11.06 11.85
N LYS A 79 -9.63 10.14 12.77
CA LYS A 79 -10.23 10.46 14.08
C LYS A 79 -9.20 10.91 15.11
N PHE A 80 -8.09 10.20 15.26
CA PHE A 80 -7.11 10.39 16.34
C PHE A 80 -5.86 11.17 15.93
N GLY A 81 -5.66 11.36 14.64
CA GLY A 81 -4.51 12.05 14.06
C GLY A 81 -3.31 11.14 13.79
N PRO A 82 -2.50 11.49 12.77
CA PRO A 82 -1.41 10.64 12.30
C PRO A 82 -0.24 10.50 13.30
N ARG A 83 0.04 11.54 14.11
CA ARG A 83 1.10 11.50 15.12
C ARG A 83 0.97 10.31 16.09
N ALA A 84 -0.19 10.24 16.75
CA ALA A 84 -0.45 9.20 17.75
C ALA A 84 -0.60 7.83 17.09
N MET A 85 -1.30 7.75 15.96
CA MET A 85 -1.53 6.50 15.24
C MET A 85 -0.25 5.89 14.70
N TYR A 86 0.67 6.70 14.14
CA TYR A 86 1.94 6.17 13.63
C TYR A 86 2.86 5.71 14.77
N ALA A 87 2.99 6.51 15.83
CA ALA A 87 3.76 6.12 17.00
C ALA A 87 3.27 4.78 17.59
N LEU A 88 1.95 4.65 17.76
CA LEU A 88 1.34 3.41 18.26
C LEU A 88 1.61 2.22 17.32
N LEU A 89 1.47 2.42 15.99
CA LEU A 89 1.72 1.37 15.01
C LEU A 89 3.19 0.92 15.04
N LEU A 90 4.14 1.86 15.10
CA LEU A 90 5.58 1.55 15.16
C LEU A 90 5.93 0.77 16.44
N MET A 91 5.40 1.20 17.59
CA MET A 91 5.61 0.47 18.85
C MET A 91 4.97 -0.92 18.80
N ALA A 92 3.74 -1.05 18.32
CA ALA A 92 3.08 -2.34 18.13
C ALA A 92 3.84 -3.24 17.14
N SER A 93 4.38 -2.68 16.06
CA SER A 93 5.20 -3.40 15.09
C SER A 93 6.46 -3.98 15.72
N GLY A 94 7.12 -3.22 16.60
CA GLY A 94 8.28 -3.70 17.35
C GLY A 94 7.93 -4.88 18.28
N VAL A 95 6.80 -4.79 18.98
CA VAL A 95 6.30 -5.88 19.85
C VAL A 95 5.95 -7.12 19.03
N LEU A 96 5.25 -6.97 17.91
CA LEU A 96 4.89 -8.08 17.01
C LEU A 96 6.13 -8.72 16.39
N CYS A 97 7.15 -7.92 16.07
CA CYS A 97 8.44 -8.42 15.58
C CYS A 97 9.14 -9.27 16.65
N ALA A 98 9.14 -8.82 17.89
CA ALA A 98 9.67 -9.60 19.02
C ALA A 98 8.86 -10.88 19.23
N PHE A 99 7.53 -10.84 19.14
CA PHE A 99 6.69 -12.04 19.22
C PHE A 99 7.05 -13.05 18.13
N PHE A 100 7.25 -12.59 16.88
CA PHE A 100 7.69 -13.46 15.79
C PHE A 100 9.09 -14.06 16.04
N ALA A 101 10.04 -13.24 16.52
CA ALA A 101 11.40 -13.68 16.80
C ALA A 101 11.46 -14.73 17.93
N LEU A 102 10.60 -14.63 18.94
CA LEU A 102 10.54 -15.49 20.10
C LEU A 102 9.63 -16.72 19.93
N ALA A 103 8.98 -16.87 18.79
CA ALA A 103 8.10 -18.01 18.50
C ALA A 103 8.85 -19.33 18.66
N GLN A 104 8.17 -20.35 19.19
CA GLN A 104 8.69 -21.69 19.43
C GLN A 104 7.96 -22.75 18.59
N THR A 105 6.76 -22.41 18.07
CA THR A 105 5.93 -23.32 17.27
C THR A 105 5.52 -22.66 15.96
N PHE A 106 5.12 -23.49 14.98
CA PHE A 106 4.60 -22.98 13.71
C PHE A 106 3.35 -22.12 13.91
N GLU A 107 2.45 -22.49 14.83
CA GLU A 107 1.22 -21.74 15.12
C GLU A 107 1.53 -20.34 15.64
N GLN A 108 2.55 -20.21 16.51
CA GLN A 108 3.01 -18.90 16.98
C GLN A 108 3.62 -18.07 15.86
N LEU A 109 4.42 -18.68 14.96
CA LEU A 109 4.93 -18.00 13.76
C LEU A 109 3.78 -17.53 12.86
N ALA A 110 2.79 -18.39 12.61
CA ALA A 110 1.64 -18.11 11.77
C ALA A 110 0.79 -16.97 12.35
N LEU A 111 0.51 -17.00 13.67
CA LEU A 111 -0.23 -15.94 14.36
C LEU A 111 0.53 -14.62 14.31
N ALA A 112 1.83 -14.63 14.57
CA ALA A 112 2.66 -13.43 14.52
C ALA A 112 2.66 -12.82 13.11
N ARG A 113 2.81 -13.63 12.05
CA ARG A 113 2.75 -13.17 10.65
C ARG A 113 1.38 -12.61 10.28
N PHE A 114 0.31 -13.25 10.70
CA PHE A 114 -1.02 -12.73 10.51
C PHE A 114 -1.20 -11.34 11.15
N LEU A 115 -0.83 -11.20 12.43
CA LEU A 115 -0.92 -9.92 13.16
C LEU A 115 0.00 -8.85 12.55
N MET A 116 1.17 -9.22 12.04
CA MET A 116 2.05 -8.28 11.33
C MET A 116 1.46 -7.71 10.04
N GLY A 117 0.38 -8.27 9.53
CA GLY A 117 -0.41 -7.66 8.44
C GLY A 117 -0.90 -6.24 8.79
N PHE A 118 -1.10 -5.89 10.06
CA PHE A 118 -1.40 -4.52 10.50
C PHE A 118 -0.28 -3.53 10.16
N VAL A 119 0.97 -3.96 10.15
CA VAL A 119 2.13 -3.10 9.90
C VAL A 119 2.06 -2.47 8.51
N GLY A 120 1.57 -3.20 7.52
CA GLY A 120 1.36 -2.71 6.16
C GLY A 120 0.33 -1.58 6.02
N ALA A 121 -0.43 -1.28 7.09
CA ALA A 121 -1.33 -0.14 7.15
C ALA A 121 -0.61 1.18 7.50
N GLY A 122 0.66 1.15 7.90
CA GLY A 122 1.47 2.35 8.18
C GLY A 122 1.50 3.34 7.00
N PHE A 123 1.46 2.82 5.78
CA PHE A 123 1.37 3.62 4.57
C PHE A 123 0.24 4.67 4.62
N VAL A 124 -0.95 4.28 5.05
CA VAL A 124 -2.14 5.14 5.11
C VAL A 124 -1.96 6.32 6.08
N ILE A 125 -1.26 6.09 7.19
CA ILE A 125 -1.02 7.11 8.21
C ILE A 125 -0.15 8.23 7.67
N GLY A 126 0.92 7.88 6.96
CA GLY A 126 1.82 8.87 6.39
C GLY A 126 1.20 9.65 5.24
N ILE A 127 0.39 9.02 4.38
CA ILE A 127 -0.39 9.74 3.36
C ILE A 127 -1.25 10.83 4.01
N ARG A 128 -1.92 10.50 5.12
CA ARG A 128 -2.69 11.50 5.86
C ARG A 128 -1.81 12.62 6.41
N LEU A 129 -0.64 12.28 6.97
CA LEU A 129 0.27 13.25 7.57
C LEU A 129 0.89 14.17 6.51
N VAL A 130 1.45 13.61 5.44
CA VAL A 130 2.05 14.39 4.34
C VAL A 130 1.01 15.31 3.71
N GLY A 131 -0.22 14.81 3.47
CA GLY A 131 -1.33 15.61 2.98
C GLY A 131 -1.68 16.80 3.87
N GLU A 132 -1.44 16.76 5.20
CA GLU A 132 -1.64 17.89 6.11
C GLU A 132 -0.52 18.94 6.05
N TRP A 133 0.70 18.54 5.71
CA TRP A 133 1.88 19.41 5.77
C TRP A 133 2.25 20.04 4.43
N PHE A 134 1.79 19.48 3.31
CA PHE A 134 2.18 19.95 1.98
C PHE A 134 0.99 20.54 1.22
N PRO A 135 1.20 21.69 0.52
CA PRO A 135 0.18 22.27 -0.34
C PRO A 135 -0.02 21.43 -1.61
N ALA A 136 -1.15 21.62 -2.29
CA ALA A 136 -1.54 20.87 -3.48
C ALA A 136 -0.45 20.81 -4.58
N LYS A 137 0.36 21.86 -4.72
CA LYS A 137 1.44 21.97 -5.73
C LYS A 137 2.69 21.15 -5.40
N GLU A 138 2.86 20.73 -4.16
CA GLU A 138 4.04 20.00 -3.66
C GLU A 138 3.70 18.62 -3.13
N VAL A 139 2.40 18.34 -2.90
CA VAL A 139 1.95 17.13 -2.21
C VAL A 139 2.30 15.87 -3.00
N GLY A 140 2.24 15.91 -4.30
CA GLY A 140 2.54 14.73 -5.13
C GLY A 140 4.01 14.30 -5.03
N LEU A 141 4.95 15.26 -5.10
CA LEU A 141 6.37 14.96 -4.88
C LEU A 141 6.62 14.46 -3.45
N ALA A 142 6.02 15.10 -2.45
CA ALA A 142 6.18 14.71 -1.05
C ALA A 142 5.62 13.31 -0.77
N GLU A 143 4.44 12.97 -1.29
CA GLU A 143 3.83 11.63 -1.19
C GLU A 143 4.64 10.58 -1.95
N GLY A 144 5.19 10.95 -3.11
CA GLY A 144 6.07 10.08 -3.88
C GLY A 144 7.36 9.75 -3.13
N ILE A 145 7.98 10.74 -2.47
CA ILE A 145 9.16 10.54 -1.60
C ILE A 145 8.79 9.66 -0.41
N TYR A 146 7.71 9.99 0.26
CA TYR A 146 7.21 9.20 1.39
C TYR A 146 7.01 7.74 1.00
N GLY A 147 6.25 7.49 -0.07
CA GLY A 147 5.95 6.14 -0.53
C GLY A 147 7.17 5.41 -1.09
N GLY A 148 7.93 6.04 -1.98
CA GLY A 148 9.06 5.40 -2.66
C GLY A 148 10.23 5.09 -1.73
N TRP A 149 10.60 6.04 -0.86
CA TRP A 149 11.70 5.83 0.10
C TRP A 149 11.28 4.92 1.25
N GLY A 150 10.01 4.93 1.63
CA GLY A 150 9.48 4.00 2.63
C GLY A 150 9.44 2.56 2.13
N ASP A 151 8.94 2.31 0.93
CA ASP A 151 8.91 0.96 0.33
C ASP A 151 10.29 0.33 0.21
N PHE A 152 11.34 1.14 0.05
CA PHE A 152 12.73 0.67 0.04
C PHE A 152 13.12 -0.07 1.32
N GLY A 153 12.39 0.09 2.42
CA GLY A 153 12.59 -0.66 3.66
C GLY A 153 12.59 -2.17 3.46
N SER A 154 11.76 -2.70 2.55
CA SER A 154 11.75 -4.13 2.21
C SER A 154 13.01 -4.59 1.52
N ALA A 155 13.54 -3.80 0.58
CA ALA A 155 14.82 -4.07 -0.09
C ALA A 155 15.99 -3.96 0.90
N ALA A 156 15.97 -2.95 1.78
CA ALA A 156 16.97 -2.80 2.84
C ALA A 156 16.97 -4.01 3.80
N ALA A 157 15.79 -4.54 4.17
CA ALA A 157 15.71 -5.75 4.97
C ALA A 157 16.36 -6.94 4.25
N ALA A 158 16.11 -7.09 2.95
CA ALA A 158 16.71 -8.17 2.14
C ALA A 158 18.24 -8.06 2.04
N MET A 159 18.79 -6.85 2.06
CA MET A 159 20.24 -6.61 2.00
C MET A 159 20.92 -6.72 3.38
N LEU A 160 20.30 -6.17 4.41
CA LEU A 160 20.94 -6.01 5.72
C LEU A 160 20.76 -7.20 6.63
N LEU A 161 19.58 -7.86 6.64
CA LEU A 161 19.31 -8.93 7.60
C LEU A 161 20.18 -10.17 7.42
N PRO A 162 20.41 -10.70 6.19
CA PRO A 162 21.32 -11.83 6.02
C PRO A 162 22.75 -11.50 6.49
N THR A 163 23.24 -10.31 6.18
CA THR A 163 24.55 -9.83 6.64
C THR A 163 24.62 -9.75 8.16
N LEU A 164 23.57 -9.22 8.78
CA LEU A 164 23.49 -9.13 10.25
C LEU A 164 23.49 -10.52 10.91
N VAL A 165 22.75 -11.47 10.34
CA VAL A 165 22.74 -12.87 10.80
C VAL A 165 24.13 -13.49 10.72
N LEU A 166 24.84 -13.28 9.61
CA LEU A 166 26.22 -13.76 9.46
C LEU A 166 27.18 -13.16 10.48
N LEU A 167 27.04 -11.86 10.76
CA LEU A 167 27.88 -11.15 11.74
C LEU A 167 27.61 -11.60 13.19
N LEU A 168 26.35 -11.86 13.53
CA LEU A 168 25.96 -12.30 14.89
C LEU A 168 26.37 -13.75 15.16
N GLY A 169 26.33 -14.61 14.13
CA GLY A 169 26.70 -16.03 14.22
C GLY A 169 25.79 -16.86 15.12
N GLY A 170 25.85 -18.18 14.97
CA GLY A 170 25.07 -19.13 15.77
C GLY A 170 23.65 -19.38 15.22
N THR A 171 23.00 -20.41 15.76
CA THR A 171 21.69 -20.91 15.30
C THR A 171 20.55 -19.92 15.52
N ASP A 172 20.62 -19.09 16.57
CA ASP A 172 19.60 -18.09 16.92
C ASP A 172 19.91 -16.67 16.42
N ALA A 173 20.93 -16.50 15.58
CA ALA A 173 21.32 -15.20 15.06
C ALA A 173 20.17 -14.48 14.33
N TRP A 174 19.32 -15.22 13.62
CA TRP A 174 18.14 -14.67 12.95
C TRP A 174 17.13 -14.08 13.95
N ARG A 175 16.96 -14.69 15.13
CA ARG A 175 16.09 -14.19 16.21
C ARG A 175 16.61 -12.87 16.75
N HIS A 176 17.91 -12.79 17.01
CA HIS A 176 18.56 -11.56 17.48
C HIS A 176 18.48 -10.43 16.45
N ALA A 177 18.66 -10.74 15.15
CA ALA A 177 18.51 -9.75 14.07
C ALA A 177 17.08 -9.20 13.99
N LEU A 178 16.06 -10.06 14.16
CA LEU A 178 14.67 -9.64 14.22
C LEU A 178 14.35 -8.83 15.47
N LEU A 179 14.82 -9.25 16.64
CA LEU A 179 14.67 -8.49 17.91
C LEU A 179 15.29 -7.10 17.81
N ALA A 180 16.49 -6.99 17.24
CA ALA A 180 17.15 -5.71 17.03
C ALA A 180 16.33 -4.79 16.11
N SER A 181 15.82 -5.32 14.98
CA SER A 181 14.99 -4.53 14.06
C SER A 181 13.66 -4.10 14.72
N GLY A 182 13.04 -4.97 15.50
CA GLY A 182 11.85 -4.65 16.29
C GLY A 182 12.10 -3.58 17.36
N ALA A 183 13.22 -3.67 18.07
CA ALA A 183 13.63 -2.68 19.09
C ALA A 183 13.87 -1.29 18.48
N VAL A 184 14.58 -1.21 17.34
CA VAL A 184 14.79 0.04 16.61
C VAL A 184 13.44 0.66 16.21
N THR A 185 12.52 -0.15 15.68
CA THR A 185 11.19 0.32 15.24
C THR A 185 10.37 0.81 16.45
N PHE A 186 10.41 0.11 17.56
CA PHE A 186 9.72 0.50 18.79
C PHE A 186 10.24 1.84 19.34
N VAL A 187 11.55 1.97 19.47
CA VAL A 187 12.20 3.22 19.96
C VAL A 187 11.90 4.37 19.00
N TYR A 188 11.95 4.12 17.70
CA TYR A 188 11.60 5.14 16.72
C TYR A 188 10.14 5.59 16.84
N GLY A 189 9.22 4.72 17.22
CA GLY A 189 7.83 5.08 17.51
C GLY A 189 7.72 6.11 18.64
N ILE A 190 8.52 5.96 19.71
CA ILE A 190 8.61 6.93 20.80
C ILE A 190 9.17 8.26 20.29
N ILE A 191 10.29 8.24 19.55
CA ILE A 191 10.91 9.44 18.95
C ILE A 191 9.91 10.15 18.06
N PHE A 192 9.21 9.42 17.18
CA PHE A 192 8.23 9.97 16.24
C PHE A 192 7.11 10.73 16.97
N TYR A 193 6.60 10.18 18.08
CA TYR A 193 5.55 10.82 18.87
C TYR A 193 5.96 12.20 19.37
N PHE A 194 7.20 12.39 19.81
CA PHE A 194 7.66 13.68 20.32
C PHE A 194 8.16 14.63 19.23
N ALA A 195 8.67 14.09 18.11
CA ALA A 195 9.26 14.89 17.04
C ALA A 195 8.25 15.45 16.03
N VAL A 196 7.08 14.80 15.86
CA VAL A 196 6.12 15.12 14.80
C VAL A 196 4.83 15.72 15.38
N ARG A 197 4.15 16.56 14.60
CA ARG A 197 2.82 17.10 14.88
C ARG A 197 1.84 16.66 13.80
N ASN A 198 0.53 16.65 14.13
CA ASN A 198 -0.50 16.29 13.15
C ASN A 198 -0.56 17.29 11.99
N THR A 199 -0.42 18.59 12.31
CA THR A 199 -0.55 19.73 11.37
C THR A 199 0.53 20.77 11.65
N PRO A 200 0.83 21.66 10.70
CA PRO A 200 1.61 22.87 10.95
C PRO A 200 1.04 23.72 12.09
N LYS A 201 1.89 24.53 12.72
CA LYS A 201 1.44 25.48 13.75
C LYS A 201 0.41 26.44 13.18
N GLY A 202 -0.70 26.63 13.90
CA GLY A 202 -1.78 27.50 13.48
C GLY A 202 -2.77 26.88 12.48
N SER A 203 -2.54 25.65 12.03
CA SER A 203 -3.48 24.91 11.18
C SER A 203 -4.35 23.96 12.01
N THR A 204 -5.61 23.81 11.59
CA THR A 204 -6.57 22.91 12.23
C THR A 204 -6.52 21.53 11.58
N TYR A 205 -6.60 20.48 12.41
CA TYR A 205 -6.76 19.13 11.94
C TYR A 205 -8.24 18.81 11.71
N PHE A 206 -8.62 18.60 10.44
CA PHE A 206 -10.01 18.30 10.09
C PHE A 206 -10.34 16.84 10.38
N LYS A 207 -11.38 16.63 11.20
CA LYS A 207 -11.89 15.30 11.54
C LYS A 207 -13.17 14.99 10.76
N PRO A 208 -13.48 13.71 10.51
CA PRO A 208 -14.77 13.29 9.98
C PRO A 208 -15.90 13.72 10.93
N LYS A 209 -17.05 14.11 10.38
CA LYS A 209 -18.23 14.46 11.18
C LYS A 209 -18.77 13.25 11.96
N LYS A 210 -18.68 12.06 11.34
CA LYS A 210 -19.14 10.80 11.94
C LYS A 210 -18.06 9.72 11.83
N SER A 211 -18.07 8.76 12.75
CA SER A 211 -17.11 7.65 12.78
C SER A 211 -17.80 6.31 12.50
N GLY A 212 -17.05 5.37 11.92
CA GLY A 212 -17.50 3.99 11.67
C GLY A 212 -17.96 3.69 10.25
N GLY A 213 -17.75 4.60 9.32
CA GLY A 213 -17.99 4.44 7.89
C GLY A 213 -17.57 5.69 7.13
N MET A 214 -17.33 5.58 5.84
CA MET A 214 -17.01 6.73 4.98
C MET A 214 -18.27 7.54 4.69
N GLU A 215 -18.17 8.85 4.87
CA GLU A 215 -19.22 9.80 4.48
C GLU A 215 -19.22 9.94 2.95
N VAL A 216 -20.40 9.89 2.34
CA VAL A 216 -20.61 10.20 0.90
C VAL A 216 -21.64 11.32 0.75
N THR A 217 -21.71 11.90 -0.44
CA THR A 217 -22.50 13.12 -0.65
C THR A 217 -23.68 12.93 -1.60
N SER A 218 -23.89 11.72 -2.12
CA SER A 218 -25.04 11.38 -2.94
C SER A 218 -25.47 9.92 -2.77
N ARG A 219 -26.76 9.63 -3.09
CA ARG A 219 -27.29 8.24 -3.08
C ARG A 219 -26.52 7.32 -4.05
N ARG A 220 -26.12 7.86 -5.22
CA ARG A 220 -25.33 7.12 -6.20
C ARG A 220 -23.96 6.74 -5.63
N ASP A 221 -23.30 7.68 -4.96
CA ASP A 221 -22.01 7.45 -4.32
C ASP A 221 -22.10 6.44 -3.18
N LEU A 222 -23.23 6.40 -2.46
CA LEU A 222 -23.49 5.40 -1.42
C LEU A 222 -23.51 3.98 -2.00
N TRP A 223 -24.25 3.77 -3.08
CA TRP A 223 -24.30 2.47 -3.72
C TRP A 223 -22.95 2.07 -4.33
N LEU A 224 -22.24 3.05 -4.91
CA LEU A 224 -20.90 2.82 -5.44
C LEU A 224 -19.91 2.44 -4.32
N LEU A 225 -19.98 3.11 -3.16
CA LEU A 225 -19.16 2.77 -1.99
C LEU A 225 -19.45 1.33 -1.51
N LEU A 226 -20.71 0.95 -1.42
CA LEU A 226 -21.09 -0.42 -1.04
C LEU A 226 -20.56 -1.43 -2.06
N ALA A 227 -20.72 -1.18 -3.36
CA ALA A 227 -20.20 -2.04 -4.41
C ALA A 227 -18.67 -2.17 -4.35
N MET A 228 -17.96 -1.08 -4.04
CA MET A 228 -16.49 -1.07 -3.91
C MET A 228 -15.98 -1.82 -2.65
N ASN A 229 -16.82 -2.17 -1.69
CA ASN A 229 -16.43 -3.04 -0.58
C ASN A 229 -16.45 -4.53 -0.95
N VAL A 230 -17.22 -4.93 -1.97
CA VAL A 230 -17.36 -6.34 -2.39
C VAL A 230 -16.03 -6.96 -2.84
N PRO A 231 -15.21 -6.34 -3.73
CA PRO A 231 -13.94 -6.92 -4.15
C PRO A 231 -12.97 -7.21 -3.00
N MET A 232 -13.00 -6.41 -1.93
CA MET A 232 -12.16 -6.64 -0.75
C MET A 232 -12.59 -7.88 0.03
N ILE A 233 -13.90 -8.07 0.20
CA ILE A 233 -14.47 -9.28 0.84
C ILE A 233 -14.16 -10.51 -0.01
N LEU A 234 -14.30 -10.41 -1.33
CA LEU A 234 -13.96 -11.52 -2.24
C LEU A 234 -12.46 -11.87 -2.18
N ALA A 235 -11.57 -10.87 -2.14
CA ALA A 235 -10.14 -11.10 -2.01
C ALA A 235 -9.79 -11.82 -0.70
N LEU A 236 -10.41 -11.43 0.43
CA LEU A 236 -10.26 -12.13 1.70
C LEU A 236 -10.82 -13.56 1.63
N GLY A 237 -11.94 -13.77 0.92
CA GLY A 237 -12.50 -15.09 0.64
C GLY A 237 -11.55 -15.97 -0.18
N VAL A 238 -10.88 -15.42 -1.19
CA VAL A 238 -9.84 -16.11 -1.97
C VAL A 238 -8.63 -16.47 -1.10
N LEU A 239 -8.20 -15.58 -0.20
CA LEU A 239 -7.13 -15.89 0.75
C LEU A 239 -7.51 -17.03 1.69
N ALA A 240 -8.75 -17.05 2.22
CA ALA A 240 -9.25 -18.14 3.04
C ALA A 240 -9.28 -19.48 2.27
N TRP A 241 -9.71 -19.45 1.00
CA TRP A 241 -9.65 -20.62 0.12
C TRP A 241 -8.22 -21.10 -0.14
N ARG A 242 -7.28 -20.19 -0.31
CA ARG A 242 -5.85 -20.53 -0.48
C ARG A 242 -5.25 -21.20 0.75
N LEU A 243 -5.76 -20.93 1.94
CA LEU A 243 -5.31 -21.55 3.19
C LEU A 243 -5.99 -22.90 3.46
N SER A 244 -7.06 -23.25 2.71
CA SER A 244 -7.81 -24.49 2.83
C SER A 244 -7.07 -25.71 2.23
N PRO A 245 -7.61 -26.93 2.35
CA PRO A 245 -7.00 -28.13 1.79
C PRO A 245 -6.81 -28.10 0.28
N GLU A 246 -7.58 -27.27 -0.44
CA GLU A 246 -7.42 -27.06 -1.89
C GLU A 246 -6.17 -26.22 -2.23
N GLY A 247 -5.61 -25.52 -1.27
CA GLY A 247 -4.39 -24.68 -1.42
C GLY A 247 -3.25 -25.22 -0.56
N VAL A 248 -3.04 -24.58 0.60
CA VAL A 248 -1.91 -24.83 1.51
C VAL A 248 -2.21 -25.87 2.58
N GLY A 249 -3.48 -26.11 2.89
CA GLY A 249 -3.91 -27.08 3.89
C GLY A 249 -3.71 -26.62 5.34
N LEU A 250 -3.58 -25.30 5.59
CA LEU A 250 -3.43 -24.76 6.95
C LEU A 250 -4.74 -24.80 7.75
N VAL A 251 -5.88 -24.62 7.11
CA VAL A 251 -7.20 -24.61 7.75
C VAL A 251 -8.09 -25.69 7.15
N SER A 252 -9.03 -26.22 7.94
CA SER A 252 -10.02 -27.19 7.47
C SER A 252 -11.06 -26.52 6.53
N ARG A 253 -11.77 -27.33 5.73
CA ARG A 253 -12.92 -26.84 4.93
C ARG A 253 -13.98 -26.19 5.81
N GLY A 254 -14.26 -26.76 6.99
CA GLY A 254 -15.19 -26.19 7.94
C GLY A 254 -14.78 -24.80 8.41
N THR A 255 -13.49 -24.62 8.70
CA THR A 255 -12.92 -23.32 9.07
C THR A 255 -12.99 -22.33 7.91
N MET A 256 -12.72 -22.75 6.67
CA MET A 256 -12.86 -21.92 5.48
C MET A 256 -14.32 -21.42 5.31
N TYR A 257 -15.31 -22.31 5.45
CA TYR A 257 -16.71 -21.92 5.36
C TYR A 257 -17.12 -20.98 6.50
N ALA A 258 -16.59 -21.19 7.71
CA ALA A 258 -16.81 -20.27 8.83
C ALA A 258 -16.22 -18.87 8.54
N PHE A 259 -15.04 -18.79 7.92
CA PHE A 259 -14.49 -17.52 7.45
C PHE A 259 -15.37 -16.84 6.39
N TRP A 260 -15.87 -17.57 5.41
CA TRP A 260 -16.76 -17.01 4.38
C TRP A 260 -18.07 -16.49 4.97
N LEU A 261 -18.67 -17.24 5.92
CA LEU A 261 -19.83 -16.78 6.66
C LEU A 261 -19.51 -15.51 7.46
N GLY A 262 -18.37 -15.51 8.20
CA GLY A 262 -17.90 -14.35 8.95
C GLY A 262 -17.68 -13.11 8.07
N LEU A 263 -17.09 -13.28 6.89
CA LEU A 263 -16.90 -12.21 5.91
C LEU A 263 -18.25 -11.66 5.37
N THR A 264 -19.23 -12.54 5.15
CA THR A 264 -20.57 -12.14 4.73
C THR A 264 -21.27 -11.32 5.81
N VAL A 265 -21.20 -11.78 7.07
CA VAL A 265 -21.74 -11.04 8.23
C VAL A 265 -21.02 -9.71 8.40
N LEU A 266 -19.69 -9.70 8.26
CA LEU A 266 -18.88 -8.46 8.34
C LEU A 266 -19.30 -7.46 7.26
N TYR A 267 -19.51 -7.90 6.02
CA TYR A 267 -19.99 -7.04 4.94
C TYR A 267 -21.39 -6.47 5.26
N GLY A 268 -22.30 -7.28 5.74
CA GLY A 268 -23.65 -6.83 6.15
C GLY A 268 -23.59 -5.78 7.26
N TRP A 269 -22.76 -6.03 8.29
CA TRP A 269 -22.54 -5.07 9.38
C TRP A 269 -21.89 -3.77 8.88
N GLN A 270 -20.89 -3.86 8.02
CA GLN A 270 -20.22 -2.69 7.42
C GLN A 270 -21.20 -1.89 6.56
N ALA A 271 -22.03 -2.54 5.74
CA ALA A 271 -23.06 -1.90 4.94
C ALA A 271 -24.05 -1.15 5.83
N TRP A 272 -24.53 -1.78 6.90
CA TRP A 272 -25.41 -1.14 7.87
C TRP A 272 -24.77 0.09 8.51
N ARG A 273 -23.49 0.00 8.92
CA ARG A 273 -22.75 1.15 9.46
C ARG A 273 -22.61 2.30 8.44
N ILE A 274 -22.34 1.98 7.18
CA ILE A 274 -22.27 2.96 6.09
C ILE A 274 -23.62 3.66 5.92
N PHE A 275 -24.73 2.93 5.95
CA PHE A 275 -26.08 3.52 5.90
C PHE A 275 -26.34 4.42 7.11
N GLN A 276 -25.98 4.01 8.31
CA GLN A 276 -26.15 4.85 9.51
C GLN A 276 -25.36 6.15 9.45
N VAL A 277 -24.09 6.10 9.04
CA VAL A 277 -23.24 7.29 8.91
C VAL A 277 -23.82 8.28 7.89
N ASN A 278 -24.42 7.76 6.82
CA ASN A 278 -24.97 8.56 5.73
C ASN A 278 -26.47 8.84 5.83
N ARG A 279 -27.10 8.56 6.98
CA ARG A 279 -28.55 8.72 7.17
C ARG A 279 -29.02 10.14 6.93
N ASP A 280 -28.32 11.15 7.47
CA ASP A 280 -28.69 12.56 7.31
C ASP A 280 -28.56 13.00 5.85
N MET A 281 -27.50 12.55 5.14
CA MET A 281 -27.35 12.77 3.71
C MET A 281 -28.54 12.21 2.89
N LEU A 282 -29.07 11.07 3.32
CA LEU A 282 -30.23 10.46 2.65
C LEU A 282 -31.52 11.23 2.85
N HIS A 283 -31.69 11.92 3.99
CA HIS A 283 -32.88 12.70 4.36
C HIS A 283 -32.76 14.16 3.91
N ASP A 284 -31.69 14.84 4.31
CA ASP A 284 -31.54 16.29 4.20
C ASP A 284 -30.69 16.71 2.99
N GLY A 285 -29.96 15.74 2.39
CA GLY A 285 -28.99 16.00 1.34
C GLY A 285 -27.70 16.63 1.90
N VAL A 286 -26.81 17.04 1.00
CA VAL A 286 -25.56 17.73 1.35
C VAL A 286 -25.46 19.03 0.55
N PRO A 287 -25.12 20.17 1.18
CA PRO A 287 -24.90 21.44 0.49
C PRO A 287 -23.89 21.28 -0.66
N GLU A 288 -24.10 21.99 -1.76
CA GLU A 288 -23.32 21.82 -2.99
C GLU A 288 -21.82 22.04 -2.76
N GLU A 289 -21.47 23.03 -1.96
CA GLU A 289 -20.09 23.40 -1.58
C GLU A 289 -19.33 22.29 -0.83
N GLN A 290 -20.04 21.41 -0.13
CA GLN A 290 -19.48 20.31 0.66
C GLN A 290 -19.43 18.98 -0.11
N ARG A 291 -20.00 18.93 -1.33
CA ARG A 291 -20.06 17.71 -2.13
C ARG A 291 -18.70 17.34 -2.67
N TYR A 292 -18.47 16.04 -2.72
CA TYR A 292 -17.38 15.44 -3.50
C TYR A 292 -17.93 14.21 -4.25
N LYS A 293 -17.26 13.80 -5.32
CA LYS A 293 -17.70 12.66 -6.13
C LYS A 293 -16.92 11.42 -5.74
N PHE A 294 -17.55 10.46 -5.06
CA PHE A 294 -16.92 9.18 -4.71
C PHE A 294 -16.44 8.40 -5.94
N LYS A 295 -17.01 8.66 -7.13
CA LYS A 295 -16.52 8.15 -8.41
C LYS A 295 -15.01 8.39 -8.59
N GLN A 296 -14.47 9.51 -8.12
CA GLN A 296 -13.03 9.80 -8.22
C GLN A 296 -12.21 8.83 -7.37
N VAL A 297 -12.69 8.53 -6.15
CA VAL A 297 -12.07 7.51 -5.29
C VAL A 297 -12.11 6.13 -5.96
N ALA A 298 -13.24 5.75 -6.57
CA ALA A 298 -13.35 4.47 -7.26
C ALA A 298 -12.36 4.35 -8.44
N ILE A 299 -12.14 5.44 -9.19
CA ILE A 299 -11.12 5.48 -10.26
C ILE A 299 -9.71 5.34 -9.69
N LEU A 300 -9.39 6.03 -8.58
CA LEU A 300 -8.08 5.90 -7.91
C LEU A 300 -7.86 4.47 -7.39
N ASN A 301 -8.91 3.85 -6.83
CA ASN A 301 -8.87 2.47 -6.37
C ASN A 301 -8.53 1.50 -7.51
N ALA A 302 -9.19 1.65 -8.69
CA ALA A 302 -8.92 0.84 -9.87
C ALA A 302 -7.48 1.04 -10.38
N ASN A 303 -7.00 2.29 -10.43
CA ASN A 303 -5.62 2.59 -10.82
C ASN A 303 -4.63 1.92 -9.85
N TYR A 304 -4.83 2.05 -8.55
CA TYR A 304 -3.91 1.49 -7.57
C TYR A 304 -3.96 -0.04 -7.50
N ALA A 305 -5.11 -0.64 -7.77
CA ALA A 305 -5.23 -2.09 -7.92
C ALA A 305 -4.34 -2.64 -9.04
N VAL A 306 -4.21 -1.90 -10.14
CA VAL A 306 -3.32 -2.30 -11.24
C VAL A 306 -1.87 -1.92 -10.95
N THR A 307 -1.57 -0.66 -10.59
CA THR A 307 -0.19 -0.19 -10.41
C THR A 307 0.53 -0.94 -9.30
N PHE A 308 0.01 -0.89 -8.09
CA PHE A 308 0.63 -1.54 -6.92
C PHE A 308 0.36 -3.05 -6.88
N GLY A 309 -0.84 -3.49 -7.31
CA GLY A 309 -1.17 -4.91 -7.37
C GLY A 309 -0.29 -5.67 -8.36
N ALA A 310 -0.04 -5.13 -9.54
CA ALA A 310 0.89 -5.71 -10.49
C ALA A 310 2.34 -5.65 -9.97
N GLU A 311 2.74 -4.55 -9.33
CA GLU A 311 4.07 -4.41 -8.73
C GLU A 311 4.36 -5.55 -7.74
N LEU A 312 3.47 -5.78 -6.77
CA LEU A 312 3.64 -6.85 -5.77
C LEU A 312 3.67 -8.25 -6.41
N ALA A 313 2.80 -8.50 -7.38
CA ALA A 313 2.74 -9.78 -8.06
C ALA A 313 4.00 -10.02 -8.90
N VAL A 314 4.45 -9.02 -9.65
CA VAL A 314 5.63 -9.12 -10.52
C VAL A 314 6.90 -9.26 -9.70
N VAL A 315 7.11 -8.47 -8.65
CA VAL A 315 8.28 -8.62 -7.76
C VAL A 315 8.36 -10.04 -7.20
N SER A 316 7.22 -10.65 -6.87
CA SER A 316 7.17 -12.00 -6.32
C SER A 316 7.54 -13.07 -7.34
N MET A 317 7.26 -12.87 -8.63
CA MET A 317 7.48 -13.86 -9.68
C MET A 317 8.77 -13.67 -10.50
N LEU A 318 9.33 -12.45 -10.51
CA LEU A 318 10.50 -12.12 -11.33
C LEU A 318 11.71 -13.04 -11.12
N PRO A 319 12.12 -13.43 -9.89
CA PRO A 319 13.24 -14.35 -9.71
C PRO A 319 13.01 -15.66 -10.40
N LEU A 320 11.80 -16.22 -10.29
CA LEU A 320 11.44 -17.49 -10.93
C LEU A 320 11.41 -17.34 -12.47
N PHE A 321 10.85 -16.23 -12.97
CA PHE A 321 10.82 -15.92 -14.40
C PHE A 321 12.23 -15.87 -15.00
N PHE A 322 13.17 -15.15 -14.37
CA PHE A 322 14.54 -15.07 -14.87
C PHE A 322 15.27 -16.40 -14.76
N ALA A 323 15.07 -17.17 -13.70
CA ALA A 323 15.68 -18.49 -13.55
C ALA A 323 15.16 -19.48 -14.61
N GLN A 324 13.84 -19.54 -14.81
CA GLN A 324 13.22 -20.52 -15.72
C GLN A 324 13.33 -20.13 -17.19
N SER A 325 13.12 -18.85 -17.53
CA SER A 325 13.09 -18.40 -18.92
C SER A 325 14.49 -18.15 -19.50
N PHE A 326 15.47 -17.82 -18.65
CA PHE A 326 16.82 -17.44 -19.10
C PHE A 326 17.95 -18.28 -18.50
N GLY A 327 17.60 -19.31 -17.72
CA GLY A 327 18.62 -20.21 -17.13
C GLY A 327 19.56 -19.51 -16.14
N MET A 328 19.12 -18.38 -15.54
CA MET A 328 19.94 -17.63 -14.58
C MET A 328 20.09 -18.38 -13.27
N ASP A 329 21.25 -18.28 -12.66
CA ASP A 329 21.42 -18.75 -11.30
C ASP A 329 20.53 -17.92 -10.33
N PRO A 330 20.08 -18.50 -9.21
CA PRO A 330 19.13 -17.85 -8.30
C PRO A 330 19.62 -16.51 -7.75
N VAL A 331 20.92 -16.31 -7.58
CA VAL A 331 21.50 -15.06 -7.03
C VAL A 331 21.36 -13.93 -8.05
N LYS A 332 21.70 -14.19 -9.33
CA LYS A 332 21.54 -13.19 -10.40
C LYS A 332 20.08 -12.88 -10.65
N ALA A 333 19.23 -13.90 -10.70
CA ALA A 333 17.78 -13.73 -10.85
C ALA A 333 17.18 -12.87 -9.73
N GLY A 334 17.58 -13.12 -8.48
CA GLY A 334 17.19 -12.31 -7.33
C GLY A 334 17.69 -10.86 -7.40
N LEU A 335 18.91 -10.63 -7.88
CA LEU A 335 19.49 -9.30 -8.04
C LEU A 335 18.71 -8.45 -9.06
N PHE A 336 18.31 -9.05 -10.19
CA PHE A 336 17.49 -8.36 -11.19
C PHE A 336 16.08 -8.04 -10.67
N ALA A 337 15.49 -8.95 -9.91
CA ALA A 337 14.22 -8.70 -9.24
C ALA A 337 14.32 -7.59 -8.19
N ALA A 338 15.41 -7.54 -7.41
CA ALA A 338 15.69 -6.44 -6.49
C ALA A 338 15.84 -5.10 -7.21
N GLY A 339 16.46 -5.08 -8.40
CA GLY A 339 16.55 -3.88 -9.23
C GLY A 339 15.19 -3.29 -9.57
N PHE A 340 14.19 -4.13 -9.88
CA PHE A 340 12.81 -3.70 -10.10
C PHE A 340 12.24 -2.97 -8.88
N ALA A 341 12.43 -3.51 -7.68
CA ALA A 341 11.95 -2.88 -6.44
C ALA A 341 12.70 -1.58 -6.11
N CYS A 342 14.01 -1.51 -6.38
CA CYS A 342 14.82 -0.32 -6.14
C CYS A 342 14.39 0.90 -6.99
N MET A 343 13.73 0.67 -8.13
CA MET A 343 13.19 1.76 -8.94
C MET A 343 12.20 2.66 -8.16
N ASN A 344 11.57 2.16 -7.10
CA ASN A 344 10.68 2.93 -6.23
C ASN A 344 11.32 4.21 -5.67
N LEU A 345 12.62 4.20 -5.42
CA LEU A 345 13.34 5.37 -4.90
C LEU A 345 13.23 6.60 -5.81
N ILE A 346 13.10 6.39 -7.12
CA ILE A 346 13.05 7.45 -8.13
C ILE A 346 11.68 7.53 -8.78
N SER A 347 11.07 6.39 -9.10
CA SER A 347 9.85 6.33 -9.90
C SER A 347 8.63 6.88 -9.16
N ARG A 348 8.41 6.54 -7.89
CA ARG A 348 7.29 7.10 -7.12
C ARG A 348 7.40 8.61 -6.92
N PRO A 349 8.54 9.18 -6.47
CA PRO A 349 8.72 10.64 -6.45
C PRO A 349 8.53 11.27 -7.82
N GLY A 350 9.06 10.64 -8.88
CA GLY A 350 8.91 11.08 -10.27
C GLY A 350 7.45 11.12 -10.72
N GLY A 351 6.66 10.10 -10.39
CA GLY A 351 5.23 10.03 -10.69
C GLY A 351 4.41 11.09 -9.95
N GLY A 352 4.72 11.32 -8.67
CA GLY A 352 4.13 12.40 -7.88
C GLY A 352 4.44 13.77 -8.47
N LEU A 353 5.71 14.03 -8.79
CA LEU A 353 6.14 15.27 -9.42
C LEU A 353 5.52 15.48 -10.81
N LEU A 354 5.40 14.41 -11.61
CA LEU A 354 4.74 14.45 -12.90
C LEU A 354 3.28 14.83 -12.74
N SER A 355 2.59 14.24 -11.75
CA SER A 355 1.22 14.55 -11.39
C SER A 355 1.05 16.03 -10.99
N ASP A 356 1.96 16.58 -10.19
CA ASP A 356 1.94 17.98 -9.76
C ASP A 356 2.16 18.96 -10.92
N ARG A 357 2.99 18.61 -11.92
CA ARG A 357 3.42 19.53 -13.00
C ARG A 357 2.64 19.39 -14.30
N ALA A 358 2.40 18.14 -14.75
CA ALA A 358 1.77 17.87 -16.05
C ALA A 358 0.25 17.78 -15.99
N GLY A 359 -0.31 17.81 -14.77
CA GLY A 359 -1.75 17.62 -14.49
C GLY A 359 -2.08 16.18 -14.10
N ARG A 360 -2.99 16.06 -13.15
CA ARG A 360 -3.34 14.81 -12.46
C ARG A 360 -3.86 13.74 -13.43
N ARG A 361 -4.84 14.10 -14.23
CA ARG A 361 -5.47 13.20 -15.21
C ARG A 361 -4.50 12.77 -16.31
N ARG A 362 -3.74 13.71 -16.87
CA ARG A 362 -2.79 13.42 -17.96
C ARG A 362 -1.71 12.45 -17.49
N SER A 363 -1.21 12.64 -16.28
CA SER A 363 -0.20 11.77 -15.68
C SER A 363 -0.72 10.35 -15.48
N LEU A 364 -1.94 10.18 -14.90
CA LEU A 364 -2.55 8.86 -14.74
C LEU A 364 -2.74 8.15 -16.08
N LEU A 365 -3.28 8.85 -17.10
CA LEU A 365 -3.49 8.27 -18.43
C LEU A 365 -2.18 7.85 -19.10
N GLY A 366 -1.17 8.72 -19.08
CA GLY A 366 0.16 8.42 -19.66
C GLY A 366 0.85 7.24 -18.98
N LEU A 367 0.86 7.21 -17.64
CA LEU A 367 1.49 6.15 -16.88
C LEU A 367 0.75 4.82 -17.06
N MET A 368 -0.60 4.82 -17.06
CA MET A 368 -1.38 3.61 -17.31
C MET A 368 -1.19 3.07 -18.74
N THR A 369 -1.04 3.96 -19.73
CA THR A 369 -0.68 3.57 -21.09
C THR A 369 0.69 2.90 -21.13
N GLY A 370 1.66 3.46 -20.41
CA GLY A 370 3.01 2.87 -20.30
C GLY A 370 2.99 1.48 -19.65
N ILE A 371 2.18 1.29 -18.59
CA ILE A 371 1.98 -0.02 -17.96
C ILE A 371 1.38 -1.02 -18.97
N ALA A 372 0.30 -0.65 -19.65
CA ALA A 372 -0.37 -1.50 -20.63
C ALA A 372 0.59 -1.93 -21.76
N ALA A 373 1.31 -0.99 -22.35
CA ALA A 373 2.27 -1.26 -23.42
C ALA A 373 3.48 -2.09 -22.93
N GLY A 374 4.01 -1.78 -21.75
CA GLY A 374 5.16 -2.48 -21.16
C GLY A 374 4.85 -3.95 -20.87
N TYR A 375 3.73 -4.23 -20.20
CA TYR A 375 3.34 -5.62 -19.92
C TYR A 375 2.86 -6.36 -21.17
N PHE A 376 2.27 -5.68 -22.15
CA PHE A 376 2.02 -6.29 -23.47
C PHE A 376 3.34 -6.73 -24.12
N LEU A 377 4.35 -5.87 -24.12
CA LEU A 377 5.66 -6.22 -24.66
C LEU A 377 6.32 -7.37 -23.88
N LEU A 378 6.25 -7.38 -22.54
CA LEU A 378 6.72 -8.49 -21.72
C LEU A 378 5.99 -9.80 -22.02
N SER A 379 4.71 -9.76 -22.38
CA SER A 379 3.96 -10.96 -22.75
C SER A 379 4.46 -11.60 -24.06
N GLN A 380 5.18 -10.85 -24.90
CA GLN A 380 5.77 -11.36 -26.14
C GLN A 380 7.18 -11.91 -25.97
N VAL A 381 7.78 -11.75 -24.77
CA VAL A 381 9.12 -12.22 -24.48
C VAL A 381 9.15 -13.74 -24.47
N SER A 382 10.02 -14.33 -25.28
CA SER A 382 10.28 -15.77 -25.35
C SER A 382 11.71 -16.09 -24.91
N VAL A 383 11.98 -17.37 -24.69
CA VAL A 383 13.31 -17.91 -24.27
C VAL A 383 14.45 -17.50 -25.24
N GLY A 384 14.13 -17.21 -26.51
CA GLY A 384 15.11 -16.76 -27.50
C GLY A 384 15.50 -15.28 -27.43
N TRP A 385 14.87 -14.48 -26.58
CA TRP A 385 15.21 -13.07 -26.46
C TRP A 385 16.50 -12.86 -25.66
N PRO A 386 17.41 -11.97 -26.11
CA PRO A 386 18.57 -11.59 -25.32
C PRO A 386 18.13 -10.89 -24.03
N VAL A 387 18.66 -11.32 -22.90
CA VAL A 387 18.37 -10.73 -21.58
C VAL A 387 18.62 -9.21 -21.56
N VAL A 388 19.61 -8.74 -22.30
CA VAL A 388 19.94 -7.32 -22.44
C VAL A 388 18.78 -6.49 -23.01
N LEU A 389 17.88 -7.09 -23.80
CA LEU A 389 16.68 -6.43 -24.30
C LEU A 389 15.48 -6.56 -23.35
N VAL A 390 15.42 -7.64 -22.59
CA VAL A 390 14.32 -7.90 -21.64
C VAL A 390 14.44 -7.03 -20.40
N LEU A 391 15.65 -6.82 -19.85
CA LEU A 391 15.88 -6.01 -18.67
C LEU A 391 15.36 -4.57 -18.79
N PRO A 392 15.65 -3.81 -19.87
CA PRO A 392 15.08 -2.47 -20.04
C PRO A 392 13.55 -2.45 -20.04
N VAL A 393 12.90 -3.46 -20.63
CA VAL A 393 11.43 -3.57 -20.65
C VAL A 393 10.89 -3.80 -19.25
N VAL A 394 11.51 -4.72 -18.49
CA VAL A 394 11.16 -4.98 -17.09
C VAL A 394 11.34 -3.71 -16.24
N MET A 395 12.46 -2.99 -16.41
CA MET A 395 12.69 -1.74 -15.68
C MET A 395 11.70 -0.64 -16.10
N ALA A 396 11.33 -0.55 -17.38
CA ALA A 396 10.30 0.38 -17.83
C ALA A 396 8.94 0.07 -17.19
N CYS A 397 8.55 -1.21 -17.10
CA CYS A 397 7.34 -1.61 -16.38
C CYS A 397 7.38 -1.20 -14.91
N ALA A 398 8.56 -1.35 -14.24
CA ALA A 398 8.75 -0.86 -12.88
C ALA A 398 8.54 0.66 -12.80
N VAL A 399 9.18 1.42 -13.68
CA VAL A 399 9.07 2.89 -13.71
C VAL A 399 7.62 3.32 -13.89
N PHE A 400 6.90 2.80 -14.88
CA PHE A 400 5.50 3.19 -15.13
C PHE A 400 4.57 2.76 -13.99
N GLY A 401 4.71 1.55 -13.44
CA GLY A 401 3.89 1.04 -12.35
C GLY A 401 4.06 1.85 -11.07
N GLN A 402 5.32 2.03 -10.66
CA GLN A 402 5.66 2.75 -9.43
C GLN A 402 5.39 4.24 -9.53
N ALA A 403 5.66 4.88 -10.68
CA ALA A 403 5.26 6.25 -10.95
C ALA A 403 3.74 6.41 -10.95
N GLY A 404 3.00 5.42 -11.50
CA GLY A 404 1.54 5.37 -11.43
C GLY A 404 1.04 5.34 -9.99
N SER A 405 1.64 4.53 -9.14
CA SER A 405 1.35 4.50 -7.70
C SER A 405 1.60 5.86 -7.04
N GLY A 406 2.70 6.53 -7.34
CA GLY A 406 3.01 7.89 -6.88
C GLY A 406 1.98 8.92 -7.35
N ALA A 407 1.57 8.86 -8.62
CA ALA A 407 0.56 9.76 -9.18
C ALA A 407 -0.83 9.57 -8.54
N VAL A 408 -1.23 8.34 -8.20
CA VAL A 408 -2.49 8.06 -7.49
C VAL A 408 -2.50 8.74 -6.13
N PHE A 409 -1.44 8.56 -5.32
CA PHE A 409 -1.40 9.14 -3.98
C PHE A 409 -1.13 10.64 -3.95
N ALA A 410 -0.58 11.22 -5.03
CA ALA A 410 -0.56 12.67 -5.22
C ALA A 410 -1.98 13.30 -5.26
N ILE A 411 -3.01 12.51 -5.56
CA ILE A 411 -4.39 12.97 -5.72
C ILE A 411 -5.23 12.70 -4.47
N VAL A 412 -4.97 11.61 -3.75
CA VAL A 412 -5.77 11.15 -2.59
C VAL A 412 -6.05 12.28 -1.58
N PRO A 413 -5.08 13.08 -1.11
CA PRO A 413 -5.33 14.15 -0.15
C PRO A 413 -6.21 15.30 -0.69
N LEU A 414 -6.32 15.40 -2.03
CA LEU A 414 -7.04 16.48 -2.70
C LEU A 414 -8.52 16.17 -2.94
N VAL A 415 -8.95 14.91 -2.74
CA VAL A 415 -10.35 14.52 -2.95
C VAL A 415 -11.25 15.10 -1.86
N LYS A 416 -10.90 14.86 -0.58
CA LYS A 416 -11.60 15.42 0.58
C LYS A 416 -10.70 15.38 1.81
N ARG A 417 -10.25 16.53 2.27
CA ARG A 417 -9.21 16.67 3.30
C ARG A 417 -9.51 15.89 4.58
N ARG A 418 -10.71 16.04 5.13
CA ARG A 418 -11.13 15.38 6.37
C ARG A 418 -11.25 13.84 6.26
N LEU A 419 -11.33 13.31 5.03
CA LEU A 419 -11.46 11.87 4.75
C LEU A 419 -10.21 11.26 4.13
N THR A 420 -9.09 11.99 4.10
CA THR A 420 -7.85 11.56 3.43
C THR A 420 -7.38 10.18 3.92
N GLY A 421 -7.43 9.91 5.22
CA GLY A 421 -7.06 8.59 5.77
C GLY A 421 -8.00 7.48 5.32
N GLN A 422 -9.31 7.72 5.27
CA GLN A 422 -10.29 6.74 4.80
C GLN A 422 -10.14 6.49 3.29
N VAL A 423 -9.93 7.55 2.48
CA VAL A 423 -9.66 7.42 1.04
C VAL A 423 -8.35 6.67 0.80
N ALA A 424 -7.28 7.05 1.51
CA ALA A 424 -5.98 6.37 1.44
C ALA A 424 -6.08 4.89 1.88
N GLY A 425 -6.85 4.62 2.93
CA GLY A 425 -7.12 3.27 3.42
C GLY A 425 -7.81 2.40 2.39
N LEU A 426 -8.88 2.92 1.79
CA LEU A 426 -9.64 2.24 0.75
C LEU A 426 -8.79 2.01 -0.51
N THR A 427 -8.14 3.06 -1.02
CA THR A 427 -7.26 2.98 -2.19
C THR A 427 -6.10 2.03 -1.93
N GLY A 428 -5.46 2.12 -0.76
CA GLY A 428 -4.39 1.22 -0.37
C GLY A 428 -4.83 -0.24 -0.24
N ALA A 429 -6.03 -0.51 0.26
CA ALA A 429 -6.59 -1.86 0.33
C ALA A 429 -6.80 -2.45 -1.07
N TYR A 430 -7.23 -1.63 -2.04
CA TYR A 430 -7.38 -2.06 -3.44
C TYR A 430 -6.07 -2.49 -4.09
N GLY A 431 -4.93 -1.89 -3.73
CA GLY A 431 -3.62 -2.37 -4.17
C GLY A 431 -3.35 -3.82 -3.74
N ASN A 432 -3.70 -4.19 -2.50
CA ASN A 432 -3.58 -5.58 -2.04
C ASN A 432 -4.63 -6.50 -2.69
N VAL A 433 -5.86 -6.01 -2.94
CA VAL A 433 -6.86 -6.75 -3.74
C VAL A 433 -6.31 -7.09 -5.12
N GLY A 434 -5.72 -6.11 -5.81
CA GLY A 434 -5.04 -6.32 -7.09
C GLY A 434 -3.95 -7.38 -7.01
N ALA A 435 -3.09 -7.31 -5.97
CA ALA A 435 -2.03 -8.30 -5.76
C ALA A 435 -2.59 -9.72 -5.56
N VAL A 436 -3.65 -9.87 -4.75
CA VAL A 436 -4.32 -11.17 -4.55
C VAL A 436 -4.89 -11.68 -5.88
N CYS A 437 -5.55 -10.83 -6.67
CA CYS A 437 -6.09 -11.20 -7.96
C CYS A 437 -4.97 -11.64 -8.93
N PHE A 438 -3.93 -10.85 -9.10
CA PHE A 438 -2.83 -11.15 -10.02
C PHE A 438 -2.04 -12.39 -9.59
N LEU A 439 -1.70 -12.54 -8.31
CA LEU A 439 -1.02 -13.75 -7.82
C LEU A 439 -1.91 -14.99 -7.93
N THR A 440 -3.22 -14.84 -7.80
CA THR A 440 -4.16 -15.95 -8.04
C THR A 440 -4.15 -16.35 -9.52
N VAL A 441 -4.24 -15.38 -10.43
CA VAL A 441 -4.13 -15.66 -11.87
C VAL A 441 -2.80 -16.33 -12.19
N PHE A 442 -1.69 -15.79 -11.69
CA PHE A 442 -0.35 -16.37 -11.92
C PHE A 442 -0.23 -17.82 -11.49
N SER A 443 -1.00 -18.29 -10.53
CA SER A 443 -0.98 -19.71 -10.12
C SER A 443 -1.66 -20.68 -11.11
N PHE A 444 -2.35 -20.17 -12.13
CA PHE A 444 -3.07 -20.97 -13.12
C PHE A 444 -2.53 -20.82 -14.55
N VAL A 445 -1.70 -19.79 -14.80
CA VAL A 445 -1.23 -19.46 -16.15
C VAL A 445 0.29 -19.33 -16.19
N ASP A 446 0.88 -19.40 -17.38
CA ASP A 446 2.28 -19.12 -17.62
C ASP A 446 2.61 -17.62 -17.54
N ALA A 447 3.91 -17.28 -17.52
CA ALA A 447 4.37 -15.91 -17.36
C ALA A 447 3.89 -14.98 -18.51
N SER A 448 3.88 -15.47 -19.77
CA SER A 448 3.42 -14.69 -20.92
C SER A 448 1.95 -14.30 -20.77
N THR A 449 1.08 -15.28 -20.51
CA THR A 449 -0.35 -15.05 -20.26
C THR A 449 -0.58 -14.15 -19.04
N PHE A 450 0.22 -14.33 -17.98
CA PHE A 450 0.15 -13.47 -16.79
C PHE A 450 0.42 -12.00 -17.11
N PHE A 451 1.48 -11.70 -17.86
CA PHE A 451 1.76 -10.32 -18.30
C PHE A 451 0.67 -9.77 -19.23
N LEU A 452 0.12 -10.61 -20.11
CA LEU A 452 -0.99 -10.21 -20.98
C LEU A 452 -2.25 -9.84 -20.15
N VAL A 453 -2.55 -10.57 -19.08
CA VAL A 453 -3.67 -10.25 -18.18
C VAL A 453 -3.44 -8.90 -17.49
N ILE A 454 -2.23 -8.61 -17.00
CA ILE A 454 -1.92 -7.29 -16.42
C ILE A 454 -2.12 -6.19 -17.47
N SER A 455 -1.62 -6.40 -18.69
CA SER A 455 -1.82 -5.46 -19.79
C SER A 455 -3.30 -5.19 -20.09
N ALA A 456 -4.11 -6.25 -20.22
CA ALA A 456 -5.55 -6.14 -20.48
C ALA A 456 -6.28 -5.40 -19.34
N CYS A 457 -5.97 -5.70 -18.08
CA CYS A 457 -6.49 -4.96 -16.92
C CYS A 457 -6.08 -3.49 -16.96
N SER A 458 -4.85 -3.19 -17.39
CA SER A 458 -4.36 -1.81 -17.53
C SER A 458 -5.12 -1.04 -18.60
N VAL A 459 -5.44 -1.67 -19.73
CA VAL A 459 -6.28 -1.07 -20.80
C VAL A 459 -7.71 -0.81 -20.29
N ALA A 460 -8.28 -1.74 -19.54
CA ALA A 460 -9.60 -1.54 -18.94
C ALA A 460 -9.62 -0.37 -17.97
N VAL A 461 -8.59 -0.28 -17.08
CA VAL A 461 -8.45 0.82 -16.12
C VAL A 461 -8.12 2.14 -16.82
N LEU A 462 -7.35 2.12 -17.92
CA LEU A 462 -7.13 3.31 -18.76
C LEU A 462 -8.46 3.89 -19.25
N GLY A 463 -9.38 3.03 -19.74
CA GLY A 463 -10.73 3.43 -20.13
C GLY A 463 -11.53 4.04 -18.97
N ILE A 464 -11.41 3.48 -17.76
CA ILE A 464 -12.04 4.03 -16.55
C ILE A 464 -11.41 5.38 -16.17
N THR A 465 -10.08 5.50 -16.28
CA THR A 465 -9.31 6.71 -15.93
C THR A 465 -9.64 7.89 -16.86
N TRP A 466 -10.13 7.62 -18.07
CA TRP A 466 -10.63 8.66 -18.97
C TRP A 466 -11.73 9.52 -18.35
N PHE A 467 -12.54 8.96 -17.45
CA PHE A 467 -13.60 9.64 -16.72
C PHE A 467 -13.15 10.30 -15.42
N PHE A 468 -11.84 10.34 -15.14
CA PHE A 468 -11.29 11.05 -13.99
C PHE A 468 -11.41 12.57 -14.23
N GLU A 469 -11.95 13.28 -13.22
CA GLU A 469 -12.08 14.72 -13.19
C GLU A 469 -11.01 15.27 -12.23
N GLU A 470 -10.17 16.16 -12.73
CA GLU A 470 -9.14 16.78 -11.88
C GLU A 470 -9.79 17.63 -10.79
N PRO A 471 -9.30 17.53 -9.54
CA PRO A 471 -9.64 18.51 -8.51
C PRO A 471 -9.22 19.90 -8.99
N LYS A 472 -10.12 20.89 -8.91
CA LYS A 472 -9.86 22.27 -9.35
C LYS A 472 -10.41 23.28 -8.36
N GLY A 473 -9.71 24.40 -8.23
CA GLY A 473 -10.12 25.52 -7.40
C GLY A 473 -9.95 25.24 -5.92
N GLN A 474 -11.00 25.47 -5.14
CA GLN A 474 -11.02 25.37 -3.69
C GLN A 474 -12.10 24.39 -3.25
N THR A 475 -11.81 23.60 -2.23
CA THR A 475 -12.78 22.71 -1.57
C THR A 475 -13.14 23.29 -0.22
N ALA A 476 -14.44 23.39 0.08
CA ALA A 476 -14.93 23.84 1.36
C ALA A 476 -14.85 22.72 2.42
N GLU A 477 -14.21 23.00 3.56
CA GLU A 477 -14.26 22.17 4.75
C GLU A 477 -14.96 22.93 5.89
N VAL A 478 -15.92 22.28 6.54
CA VAL A 478 -16.68 22.84 7.63
C VAL A 478 -16.00 22.50 8.95
N MET A 479 -15.70 23.50 9.74
CA MET A 479 -15.10 23.40 11.07
C MET A 479 -16.13 22.90 12.12
N GLU A 480 -15.65 22.46 13.29
CA GLU A 480 -16.52 22.04 14.39
C GLU A 480 -17.45 23.17 14.89
N ASP A 481 -17.02 24.43 14.76
CA ASP A 481 -17.78 25.63 15.09
C ASP A 481 -18.76 26.10 13.99
N GLY A 482 -18.84 25.35 12.87
CA GLY A 482 -19.68 25.67 11.73
C GLY A 482 -19.07 26.64 10.71
N THR A 483 -17.88 27.20 10.96
CA THR A 483 -17.17 28.03 9.99
C THR A 483 -16.69 27.23 8.79
N VAL A 484 -16.65 27.86 7.61
CA VAL A 484 -16.21 27.24 6.36
C VAL A 484 -14.81 27.74 6.03
N GLN A 485 -13.86 26.80 5.92
CA GLN A 485 -12.52 27.09 5.44
C GLN A 485 -12.34 26.56 4.01
N LEU A 486 -11.88 27.44 3.10
CA LEU A 486 -11.55 27.08 1.72
C LEU A 486 -10.12 26.57 1.65
N ILE A 487 -9.93 25.39 1.05
CA ILE A 487 -8.64 24.72 0.86
C ILE A 487 -8.34 24.67 -0.64
N GLU A 488 -7.18 25.22 -1.05
CA GLU A 488 -6.72 25.09 -2.43
C GLU A 488 -6.40 23.63 -2.77
N VAL A 489 -6.88 23.17 -3.94
CA VAL A 489 -6.65 21.82 -4.48
C VAL A 489 -5.96 21.83 -5.84
N THR A 490 -5.57 22.99 -6.32
CA THR A 490 -4.80 23.19 -7.56
C THR A 490 -3.48 23.91 -7.29
#